data_a50af0db9330e0466941532c65832eb3
#
_entry.id   a50af0db9330e0466941532c65832eb3
#
_cell.length_a   1.000
_cell.length_b   1.000
_cell.length_c   1.000
_cell.angle_alpha   90.00
_cell.angle_beta   90.00
_cell.angle_gamma   90.00
#
_symmetry.space_group_name_H-M   'P 1'
#
loop_
_entity.id
_entity.type
_entity.pdbx_description
1 polymer ?
#
loop_
_entity_poly.entity_id
_entity_poly.type
_entity_poly.pdbx_seq_one_letter_code
_entity_poly.pdbx_strand_id
1 'polypeptide(L)'
;MAGLAQRRTLRHTDRSAKAPGTGQTRKGEIRLTESLPPIELTPPDIGPYRRGNTGIDHVTTLESGRPGPHAVIVSLIHGNEIGGAVAMDRLFRLGVRPTRGRLTLVFANTAAYHGFDAERPYASRFVDEDMNRVWSPEVLDGPRDSVELRRARQLRPVFDAADVILDLHSMTADTPPLTLCGRTDRARALARRLGHPAWIVADEGHAAGRRVIDYADFAAADGRRTAILVECGQHWRDETALVALESAMRFLLAQEMVDPSLADRHIRRHPDPQRTVEVTEAVTAETDEFFFDQPYVGMEVIPRAGTVLGRDGDRPIVTPYDDCVLIMPARRPKSGQTAVRLGRIVP
;
A
#
# COMPACT_ATOMS: atom_id res chain seq x y z
N MET A 1 35.92 -67.03 29.99
CA MET A 1 34.75 -67.93 30.16
C MET A 1 33.72 -67.48 29.17
N ALA A 2 33.65 -68.14 28.05
CA ALA A 2 32.65 -69.13 27.68
C ALA A 2 31.27 -68.47 27.56
N GLY A 3 30.64 -68.40 26.48
CA GLY A 3 30.36 -69.18 25.29
C GLY A 3 28.86 -68.87 25.03
N LEU A 4 28.25 -68.95 23.99
CA LEU A 4 28.06 -69.88 22.91
C LEU A 4 27.14 -69.28 21.84
N ALA A 5 27.43 -69.54 20.63
CA ALA A 5 26.61 -69.31 19.44
C ALA A 5 25.39 -70.25 19.40
N GLN A 6 24.31 -69.80 18.77
CA GLN A 6 23.42 -70.69 18.07
C GLN A 6 22.84 -70.04 16.80
N ARG A 7 23.12 -70.69 15.68
CA ARG A 7 22.48 -70.54 14.36
C ARG A 7 21.14 -71.24 14.34
N ARG A 8 20.17 -70.69 13.59
CA ARG A 8 19.14 -71.45 12.85
C ARG A 8 18.44 -70.54 11.83
N THR A 9 18.71 -70.77 10.62
CA THR A 9 18.03 -71.50 9.51
C THR A 9 16.90 -70.73 8.82
N LEU A 10 17.16 -70.50 7.53
CA LEU A 10 16.30 -70.03 6.45
C LEU A 10 14.99 -70.79 6.35
N ARG A 11 13.90 -70.10 6.08
CA ARG A 11 12.76 -70.62 5.28
C ARG A 11 12.39 -69.60 4.23
N HIS A 12 12.54 -69.98 2.97
CA HIS A 12 11.90 -69.41 1.80
C HIS A 12 10.35 -69.63 1.91
N THR A 13 9.58 -68.63 1.64
CA THR A 13 8.24 -68.75 1.08
C THR A 13 8.04 -67.70 0.00
N ASP A 14 7.95 -68.19 -1.19
CA ASP A 14 7.52 -67.60 -2.43
C ASP A 14 6.05 -67.11 -2.30
N ARG A 15 5.74 -65.82 -2.71
CA ARG A 15 4.39 -65.43 -3.11
C ARG A 15 4.40 -64.23 -4.07
N SER A 16 4.19 -64.57 -5.32
CA SER A 16 3.41 -63.90 -6.36
C SER A 16 3.32 -62.35 -6.31
N ALA A 17 3.95 -61.75 -7.33
CA ALA A 17 3.75 -60.39 -7.78
C ALA A 17 2.29 -60.09 -8.11
N LYS A 18 1.75 -59.03 -7.47
CA LYS A 18 0.56 -58.32 -7.92
C LYS A 18 1.01 -56.95 -8.45
N ALA A 19 0.73 -56.69 -9.73
CA ALA A 19 1.00 -55.42 -10.38
C ALA A 19 0.30 -54.27 -9.66
N PRO A 20 0.93 -53.10 -9.48
CA PRO A 20 0.26 -51.93 -8.97
C PRO A 20 -0.62 -51.31 -10.06
N GLY A 21 -1.88 -51.09 -9.71
CA GLY A 21 -2.85 -50.39 -10.52
C GLY A 21 -2.39 -49.00 -10.89
N THR A 22 -2.70 -48.58 -12.11
CA THR A 22 -2.55 -47.25 -12.64
C THR A 22 -3.34 -46.24 -11.79
N GLY A 23 -2.70 -45.68 -10.76
CA GLY A 23 -3.21 -44.54 -10.04
C GLY A 23 -3.00 -43.29 -10.91
N GLN A 24 -4.08 -42.66 -11.33
CA GLN A 24 -4.05 -41.33 -11.92
C GLN A 24 -3.28 -40.38 -10.98
N THR A 25 -2.14 -39.91 -11.44
CA THR A 25 -1.41 -38.80 -10.80
C THR A 25 -2.28 -37.54 -10.88
N ARG A 26 -2.81 -37.11 -9.76
CA ARG A 26 -3.34 -35.77 -9.60
C ARG A 26 -2.23 -34.77 -10.04
N LYS A 27 -2.55 -33.89 -10.99
CA LYS A 27 -1.70 -32.80 -11.44
C LYS A 27 -1.14 -32.09 -10.23
N GLY A 28 0.19 -31.95 -10.21
CA GLY A 28 0.94 -31.46 -9.07
C GLY A 28 0.49 -30.06 -8.67
N GLU A 29 0.08 -29.93 -7.43
CA GLU A 29 0.15 -28.68 -6.71
C GLU A 29 1.63 -28.28 -6.64
N ILE A 30 2.02 -27.34 -7.49
CA ILE A 30 3.25 -26.58 -7.27
C ILE A 30 2.98 -25.73 -6.02
N ARG A 31 3.31 -26.24 -4.85
CA ARG A 31 3.49 -25.42 -3.66
C ARG A 31 4.75 -24.57 -3.90
N LEU A 32 4.57 -23.43 -4.56
CA LEU A 32 5.54 -22.35 -4.47
C LEU A 32 5.55 -21.93 -3.00
N THR A 33 6.55 -22.36 -2.25
CA THR A 33 6.94 -21.70 -1.01
C THR A 33 7.39 -20.31 -1.44
N GLU A 34 6.47 -19.35 -1.43
CA GLU A 34 6.81 -17.96 -1.74
C GLU A 34 7.82 -17.50 -0.69
N SER A 35 9.07 -17.34 -1.11
CA SER A 35 10.04 -16.62 -0.30
C SER A 35 9.53 -15.19 -0.10
N LEU A 36 9.66 -14.67 1.11
CA LEU A 36 9.38 -13.26 1.38
C LEU A 36 10.18 -12.40 0.38
N PRO A 37 9.60 -11.31 -0.12
CA PRO A 37 10.37 -10.35 -0.90
C PRO A 37 11.59 -9.87 -0.10
N PRO A 38 12.74 -9.62 -0.74
CA PRO A 38 13.90 -9.09 -0.06
C PRO A 38 13.57 -7.79 0.68
N ILE A 39 14.07 -7.66 1.91
CA ILE A 39 13.98 -6.41 2.68
C ILE A 39 15.30 -5.67 2.46
N GLU A 40 15.27 -4.69 1.56
CA GLU A 40 16.44 -3.86 1.21
C GLU A 40 16.54 -2.64 2.13
N LEU A 41 15.38 -2.16 2.64
CA LEU A 41 15.29 -1.00 3.50
C LEU A 41 15.60 -1.33 4.95
N THR A 42 16.33 -0.44 5.61
CA THR A 42 16.48 -0.46 7.07
C THR A 42 15.46 0.51 7.68
N PRO A 43 14.57 0.05 8.59
CA PRO A 43 13.65 0.93 9.30
C PRO A 43 14.41 2.03 10.05
N PRO A 44 14.10 3.34 9.85
CA PRO A 44 14.78 4.40 10.56
C PRO A 44 14.36 4.45 12.02
N ASP A 45 15.28 4.87 12.89
CA ASP A 45 14.91 5.24 14.27
C ASP A 45 14.08 6.54 14.23
N ILE A 46 12.79 6.43 14.55
CA ILE A 46 11.87 7.57 14.65
C ILE A 46 11.79 8.16 16.07
N GLY A 47 12.50 7.60 17.02
CA GLY A 47 12.57 8.07 18.42
C GLY A 47 12.92 9.55 18.56
N PRO A 48 13.89 10.09 17.79
CA PRO A 48 14.23 11.53 17.81
C PRO A 48 13.04 12.45 17.46
N TYR A 49 12.06 11.96 16.71
CA TYR A 49 10.88 12.73 16.28
C TYR A 49 9.68 12.58 17.21
N ARG A 50 9.79 11.73 18.25
CA ARG A 50 8.67 11.40 19.16
C ARG A 50 8.05 12.63 19.79
N ARG A 51 8.86 13.51 20.37
CA ARG A 51 8.35 14.69 21.09
C ARG A 51 7.54 15.61 20.19
N GLY A 52 7.92 15.76 18.90
CA GLY A 52 7.32 16.72 17.99
C GLY A 52 7.25 18.13 18.60
N ASN A 53 6.24 18.91 18.20
CA ASN A 53 5.99 20.25 18.76
C ASN A 53 4.49 20.60 18.80
N THR A 54 3.62 19.61 18.61
CA THR A 54 2.15 19.80 18.52
C THR A 54 1.42 19.30 19.76
N GLY A 55 2.11 18.67 20.71
CA GLY A 55 1.50 17.94 21.82
C GLY A 55 1.03 16.52 21.45
N ILE A 56 1.20 16.12 20.18
CA ILE A 56 0.91 14.78 19.69
C ILE A 56 2.22 14.10 19.33
N ASP A 57 2.50 12.93 19.93
CA ASP A 57 3.71 12.17 19.66
C ASP A 57 3.90 11.94 18.14
N HIS A 58 5.15 12.10 17.66
CA HIS A 58 5.54 11.90 16.26
C HIS A 58 4.82 12.82 15.24
N VAL A 59 4.37 13.99 15.69
CA VAL A 59 3.78 15.03 14.84
C VAL A 59 4.58 16.31 15.00
N THR A 60 5.15 16.79 13.90
CA THR A 60 5.96 18.03 13.88
C THR A 60 5.41 19.00 12.86
N THR A 61 5.09 20.21 13.29
CA THR A 61 4.67 21.32 12.41
C THR A 61 5.81 22.32 12.23
N LEU A 62 6.11 22.65 11.01
CA LEU A 62 7.14 23.61 10.60
C LEU A 62 6.44 24.83 10.01
N GLU A 63 6.72 25.99 10.59
CA GLU A 63 6.12 27.27 10.17
C GLU A 63 7.11 28.08 9.31
N SER A 64 6.61 28.69 8.24
CA SER A 64 7.40 29.62 7.42
C SER A 64 7.33 31.06 7.92
N GLY A 65 6.35 31.40 8.73
CA GLY A 65 6.02 32.78 9.11
C GLY A 65 5.35 33.59 7.99
N ARG A 66 5.03 32.99 6.85
CA ARG A 66 4.38 33.61 5.68
C ARG A 66 3.04 32.99 5.39
N PRO A 67 2.04 33.73 4.90
CA PRO A 67 0.76 33.16 4.47
C PRO A 67 0.93 32.08 3.41
N GLY A 68 0.14 31.01 3.51
CA GLY A 68 0.19 29.90 2.56
C GLY A 68 -0.64 28.71 3.08
N PRO A 69 -0.66 27.59 2.35
CA PRO A 69 -1.43 26.42 2.74
C PRO A 69 -0.83 25.73 3.97
N HIS A 70 -1.69 24.99 4.67
CA HIS A 70 -1.28 23.97 5.62
C HIS A 70 -1.18 22.62 4.91
N ALA A 71 0.03 22.23 4.57
CA ALA A 71 0.32 20.95 3.97
C ALA A 71 0.65 19.90 5.05
N VAL A 72 0.13 18.71 4.91
CA VAL A 72 0.47 17.55 5.75
C VAL A 72 1.08 16.47 4.88
N ILE A 73 2.22 15.92 5.30
CA ILE A 73 2.78 14.68 4.76
C ILE A 73 2.67 13.63 5.86
N VAL A 74 1.97 12.56 5.57
CA VAL A 74 1.80 11.45 6.50
C VAL A 74 2.45 10.18 5.95
N SER A 75 3.03 9.38 6.83
CA SER A 75 3.56 8.05 6.56
C SER A 75 3.21 7.09 7.67
N LEU A 76 3.45 5.81 7.46
CA LEU A 76 3.19 4.77 8.45
C LEU A 76 1.72 4.68 8.87
N ILE A 77 0.77 4.89 7.98
CA ILE A 77 -0.62 4.47 8.22
C ILE A 77 -0.64 2.94 8.45
N HIS A 78 0.22 2.22 7.73
CA HIS A 78 0.54 0.83 8.01
C HIS A 78 1.99 0.72 8.49
N GLY A 79 2.20 0.04 9.62
CA GLY A 79 3.50 0.01 10.29
C GLY A 79 4.61 -0.69 9.52
N ASN A 80 4.27 -1.59 8.59
CA ASN A 80 5.23 -2.31 7.75
C ASN A 80 5.64 -1.57 6.46
N GLU A 81 5.07 -0.40 6.19
CA GLU A 81 5.35 0.41 5.00
C GLU A 81 6.48 1.39 5.27
N ILE A 82 7.67 0.85 5.53
CA ILE A 82 8.82 1.60 6.05
C ILE A 82 9.42 2.60 5.06
N GLY A 83 9.18 2.46 3.75
CA GLY A 83 9.71 3.38 2.73
C GLY A 83 9.29 4.84 2.94
N GLY A 84 8.03 5.07 3.35
CA GLY A 84 7.55 6.40 3.73
C GLY A 84 8.27 6.98 4.96
N ALA A 85 8.56 6.13 5.95
CA ALA A 85 9.31 6.55 7.15
C ALA A 85 10.75 6.95 6.81
N VAL A 86 11.42 6.22 5.91
CA VAL A 86 12.76 6.56 5.40
C VAL A 86 12.73 7.91 4.70
N ALA A 87 11.73 8.17 3.86
CA ALA A 87 11.57 9.46 3.20
C ALA A 87 11.36 10.61 4.20
N MET A 88 10.53 10.40 5.22
CA MET A 88 10.28 11.38 6.29
C MET A 88 11.55 11.67 7.11
N ASP A 89 12.32 10.66 7.51
CA ASP A 89 13.61 10.82 8.17
C ASP A 89 14.56 11.67 7.31
N ARG A 90 14.61 11.41 6.00
CA ARG A 90 15.41 12.21 5.06
C ARG A 90 14.94 13.67 4.97
N LEU A 91 13.63 13.95 4.96
CA LEU A 91 13.12 15.33 4.99
C LEU A 91 13.59 16.09 6.25
N PHE A 92 13.56 15.43 7.42
CA PHE A 92 14.07 16.00 8.66
C PHE A 92 15.58 16.28 8.60
N ARG A 93 16.38 15.30 8.13
CA ARG A 93 17.84 15.43 8.01
C ARG A 93 18.28 16.47 6.98
N LEU A 94 17.53 16.63 5.90
CA LEU A 94 17.74 17.68 4.91
C LEU A 94 17.36 19.08 5.45
N GLY A 95 16.75 19.14 6.61
CA GLY A 95 16.32 20.39 7.21
C GLY A 95 15.23 21.10 6.39
N VAL A 96 14.38 20.36 5.70
CA VAL A 96 13.29 20.93 4.89
C VAL A 96 12.45 21.87 5.73
N ARG A 97 12.23 23.08 5.22
CA ARG A 97 11.38 24.10 5.83
C ARG A 97 10.45 24.68 4.77
N PRO A 98 9.17 24.92 5.10
CA PRO A 98 8.26 25.54 4.14
C PRO A 98 8.69 26.99 3.88
N THR A 99 8.65 27.40 2.61
CA THR A 99 8.92 28.78 2.18
C THR A 99 7.71 29.70 2.36
N ARG A 100 6.51 29.09 2.46
CA ARG A 100 5.22 29.72 2.77
C ARG A 100 4.32 28.73 3.49
N GLY A 101 3.29 29.22 4.20
CA GLY A 101 2.35 28.38 4.94
C GLY A 101 3.04 27.57 6.04
N ARG A 102 2.54 26.39 6.29
CA ARG A 102 3.07 25.45 7.29
C ARG A 102 3.05 24.02 6.78
N LEU A 103 4.04 23.26 7.19
CA LEU A 103 4.21 21.84 6.86
C LEU A 103 4.14 21.01 8.13
N THR A 104 3.20 20.10 8.19
CA THR A 104 3.13 19.10 9.27
C THR A 104 3.58 17.75 8.75
N LEU A 105 4.55 17.15 9.45
CA LEU A 105 5.09 15.82 9.20
C LEU A 105 4.54 14.85 10.26
N VAL A 106 3.93 13.73 9.82
CA VAL A 106 3.22 12.79 10.68
C VAL A 106 3.72 11.36 10.46
N PHE A 107 4.25 10.73 11.51
CA PHE A 107 4.34 9.27 11.58
C PHE A 107 3.07 8.76 12.26
N ALA A 108 2.22 8.07 11.50
CA ALA A 108 0.85 7.78 11.97
C ALA A 108 0.77 6.61 12.95
N ASN A 109 0.83 5.38 12.50
CA ASN A 109 0.68 4.16 13.31
C ASN A 109 2.02 3.68 13.88
N THR A 110 2.59 4.47 14.79
CA THR A 110 3.89 4.17 15.38
C THR A 110 3.86 2.91 16.25
N ALA A 111 2.72 2.54 16.83
CA ALA A 111 2.58 1.31 17.59
C ALA A 111 2.80 0.08 16.70
N ALA A 112 2.18 0.04 15.52
CA ALA A 112 2.40 -1.03 14.55
C ALA A 112 3.84 -1.01 14.01
N TYR A 113 4.38 0.17 13.70
CA TYR A 113 5.76 0.33 13.21
C TYR A 113 6.82 -0.23 14.17
N HIS A 114 6.69 0.01 15.48
CA HIS A 114 7.61 -0.54 16.48
C HIS A 114 7.55 -2.06 16.61
N GLY A 115 6.49 -2.68 16.09
CA GLY A 115 6.36 -4.14 15.98
C GLY A 115 6.96 -4.72 14.68
N PHE A 116 7.66 -3.92 13.84
CA PHE A 116 8.24 -4.42 12.61
C PHE A 116 9.32 -5.46 12.89
N ASP A 117 9.15 -6.63 12.26
CA ASP A 117 10.03 -7.78 12.37
C ASP A 117 10.31 -8.29 10.94
N ALA A 118 11.59 -8.30 10.56
CA ALA A 118 12.03 -8.72 9.24
C ALA A 118 11.72 -10.20 8.91
N GLU A 119 11.55 -11.04 9.95
CA GLU A 119 11.16 -12.44 9.75
C GLU A 119 9.65 -12.58 9.51
N ARG A 120 8.85 -11.62 9.97
CA ARG A 120 7.38 -11.58 9.84
C ARG A 120 6.88 -10.19 9.43
N PRO A 121 7.37 -9.63 8.31
CA PRO A 121 7.23 -8.22 8.01
C PRO A 121 5.78 -7.78 7.75
N TYR A 122 4.89 -8.71 7.40
CA TYR A 122 3.47 -8.41 7.24
C TYR A 122 2.70 -8.29 8.57
N ALA A 123 3.25 -8.85 9.67
CA ALA A 123 2.56 -8.87 10.96
C ALA A 123 2.41 -7.47 11.58
N SER A 124 3.28 -6.54 11.21
CA SER A 124 3.25 -5.16 11.70
C SER A 124 2.47 -4.17 10.81
N ARG A 125 1.60 -4.69 9.92
CA ARG A 125 0.73 -3.80 9.13
C ARG A 125 -0.16 -2.95 10.04
N PHE A 126 -0.77 -3.54 11.05
CA PHE A 126 -1.55 -2.88 12.09
C PHE A 126 -1.50 -3.72 13.37
N VAL A 127 -1.97 -3.15 14.49
CA VAL A 127 -2.06 -3.85 15.77
C VAL A 127 -3.43 -4.54 15.89
N ASP A 128 -4.52 -3.78 15.84
CA ASP A 128 -5.88 -4.28 16.01
C ASP A 128 -6.67 -4.27 14.70
N GLU A 129 -6.60 -3.19 13.91
CA GLU A 129 -7.37 -3.00 12.67
C GLU A 129 -6.65 -2.09 11.66
N ASP A 130 -7.06 -2.15 10.39
CA ASP A 130 -6.49 -1.32 9.34
C ASP A 130 -6.81 0.18 9.58
N MET A 131 -5.79 0.96 9.95
CA MET A 131 -5.93 2.39 10.22
C MET A 131 -6.45 3.18 9.01
N ASN A 132 -6.27 2.67 7.79
CA ASN A 132 -6.78 3.31 6.58
C ASN A 132 -8.23 2.87 6.25
N ARG A 133 -9.01 2.42 7.26
CA ARG A 133 -10.44 2.09 7.16
C ARG A 133 -11.30 2.79 8.22
N VAL A 134 -10.69 3.60 9.07
CA VAL A 134 -11.39 4.17 10.26
C VAL A 134 -11.79 5.65 10.08
N TRP A 135 -11.52 6.27 8.93
CA TRP A 135 -11.64 7.70 8.73
C TRP A 135 -13.06 8.17 8.34
N SER A 136 -14.07 7.52 8.86
CA SER A 136 -15.44 8.06 8.76
C SER A 136 -15.87 8.70 10.09
N PRO A 137 -16.74 9.73 10.06
CA PRO A 137 -17.27 10.34 11.29
C PRO A 137 -17.93 9.31 12.22
N GLU A 138 -18.69 8.37 11.67
CA GLU A 138 -19.42 7.35 12.43
C GLU A 138 -18.45 6.42 13.20
N VAL A 139 -17.28 6.16 12.62
CA VAL A 139 -16.23 5.34 13.25
C VAL A 139 -15.42 6.17 14.25
N LEU A 140 -15.00 7.38 13.87
CA LEU A 140 -14.19 8.25 14.71
C LEU A 140 -14.94 8.71 15.98
N ASP A 141 -16.24 9.00 15.87
CA ASP A 141 -17.10 9.47 16.97
C ASP A 141 -17.83 8.31 17.67
N GLY A 142 -17.75 7.09 17.11
CA GLY A 142 -18.43 5.91 17.63
C GLY A 142 -17.79 5.32 18.89
N PRO A 143 -18.46 4.34 19.51
CA PRO A 143 -18.02 3.72 20.76
C PRO A 143 -16.90 2.68 20.59
N ARG A 144 -16.60 2.28 19.35
CA ARG A 144 -15.53 1.30 19.07
C ARG A 144 -14.17 1.81 19.55
N ASP A 145 -13.35 0.93 20.04
CA ASP A 145 -11.99 1.23 20.51
C ASP A 145 -10.98 0.24 19.93
N SER A 146 -9.84 0.78 19.49
CA SER A 146 -8.68 0.03 19.05
C SER A 146 -7.42 0.90 19.15
N VAL A 147 -6.24 0.31 19.02
CA VAL A 147 -4.98 1.06 18.98
C VAL A 147 -5.01 2.08 17.84
N GLU A 148 -5.40 1.65 16.64
CA GLU A 148 -5.47 2.49 15.46
C GLU A 148 -6.51 3.59 15.58
N LEU A 149 -7.69 3.27 16.13
CA LEU A 149 -8.76 4.24 16.26
C LEU A 149 -8.44 5.32 17.32
N ARG A 150 -7.82 4.94 18.44
CA ARG A 150 -7.30 5.92 19.41
C ARG A 150 -6.29 6.86 18.75
N ARG A 151 -5.38 6.28 17.94
CA ARG A 151 -4.37 7.08 17.22
C ARG A 151 -5.00 7.96 16.14
N ALA A 152 -5.96 7.49 15.38
CA ALA A 152 -6.71 8.27 14.39
C ALA A 152 -7.40 9.47 15.05
N ARG A 153 -8.05 9.27 16.21
CA ARG A 153 -8.68 10.36 16.99
C ARG A 153 -7.65 11.41 17.45
N GLN A 154 -6.44 11.00 17.84
CA GLN A 154 -5.36 11.95 18.17
C GLN A 154 -4.90 12.75 16.96
N LEU A 155 -4.83 12.13 15.76
CA LEU A 155 -4.39 12.78 14.52
C LEU A 155 -5.49 13.61 13.85
N ARG A 156 -6.76 13.36 14.17
CA ARG A 156 -7.91 14.05 13.58
C ARG A 156 -7.77 15.58 13.57
N PRO A 157 -7.39 16.27 14.66
CA PRO A 157 -7.24 17.73 14.65
C PRO A 157 -6.18 18.24 13.67
N VAL A 158 -5.14 17.44 13.39
CA VAL A 158 -4.11 17.76 12.39
C VAL A 158 -4.70 17.73 10.99
N PHE A 159 -5.48 16.68 10.67
CA PHE A 159 -6.10 16.54 9.36
C PHE A 159 -7.28 17.49 9.17
N ASP A 160 -8.01 17.83 10.23
CA ASP A 160 -9.04 18.85 10.21
C ASP A 160 -8.49 20.24 9.87
N ALA A 161 -7.28 20.54 10.30
CA ALA A 161 -6.61 21.80 10.03
C ALA A 161 -5.85 21.86 8.69
N ALA A 162 -5.73 20.73 7.98
CA ALA A 162 -4.96 20.65 6.74
C ALA A 162 -5.76 21.17 5.53
N ASP A 163 -5.11 21.93 4.66
CA ASP A 163 -5.63 22.29 3.34
C ASP A 163 -5.33 21.20 2.31
N VAL A 164 -4.17 20.55 2.44
CA VAL A 164 -3.70 19.55 1.50
C VAL A 164 -2.92 18.43 2.19
N ILE A 165 -3.19 17.16 1.83
CA ILE A 165 -2.53 15.98 2.40
C ILE A 165 -1.87 15.16 1.30
N LEU A 166 -0.63 14.71 1.58
CA LEU A 166 0.06 13.63 0.89
C LEU A 166 0.20 12.45 1.85
N ASP A 167 -0.40 11.31 1.49
CA ASP A 167 -0.31 10.06 2.24
C ASP A 167 0.67 9.10 1.53
N LEU A 168 1.77 8.74 2.20
CA LEU A 168 2.83 7.91 1.63
C LEU A 168 2.63 6.45 2.04
N HIS A 169 2.35 5.62 1.07
CA HIS A 169 2.13 4.18 1.18
C HIS A 169 3.08 3.37 0.31
N SER A 170 2.96 2.07 0.40
CA SER A 170 3.61 1.12 -0.48
C SER A 170 2.79 -0.16 -0.62
N MET A 171 3.18 -1.05 -1.53
CA MET A 171 2.38 -2.23 -1.89
C MET A 171 3.10 -3.52 -1.55
N THR A 172 2.33 -4.56 -1.23
CA THR A 172 2.85 -5.91 -1.02
C THR A 172 3.46 -6.50 -2.30
N ALA A 173 2.76 -6.34 -3.43
CA ALA A 173 3.20 -6.84 -4.72
C ALA A 173 4.18 -5.88 -5.41
N ASP A 174 5.01 -6.42 -6.27
CA ASP A 174 5.88 -5.64 -7.15
C ASP A 174 5.05 -5.00 -8.26
N THR A 175 4.45 -3.88 -7.93
CA THR A 175 3.57 -3.08 -8.78
C THR A 175 4.25 -1.74 -9.05
N PRO A 176 4.20 -1.20 -10.29
CA PRO A 176 4.68 0.15 -10.55
C PRO A 176 4.09 1.17 -9.59
N PRO A 177 4.87 2.15 -9.13
CA PRO A 177 4.36 3.21 -8.28
C PRO A 177 3.16 3.93 -8.92
N LEU A 178 2.18 4.31 -8.10
CA LEU A 178 0.97 4.98 -8.56
C LEU A 178 0.45 6.00 -7.53
N THR A 179 -0.32 6.97 -8.00
CA THR A 179 -1.04 7.92 -7.15
C THR A 179 -2.51 7.54 -7.12
N LEU A 180 -3.04 7.25 -5.94
CA LEU A 180 -4.49 7.16 -5.72
C LEU A 180 -5.02 8.57 -5.44
N CYS A 181 -5.98 9.00 -6.22
CA CYS A 181 -6.75 10.22 -5.97
C CYS A 181 -8.24 9.89 -6.04
N GLY A 182 -9.05 10.55 -5.25
CA GLY A 182 -10.50 10.43 -5.40
C GLY A 182 -10.97 10.93 -6.77
N ARG A 183 -12.25 10.89 -7.05
CA ARG A 183 -12.84 11.35 -8.32
C ARG A 183 -12.98 12.86 -8.45
N THR A 184 -12.52 13.65 -7.47
CA THR A 184 -12.61 15.11 -7.53
C THR A 184 -11.58 15.69 -8.51
N ASP A 185 -11.97 16.70 -9.28
CA ASP A 185 -11.07 17.35 -10.25
C ASP A 185 -9.85 17.96 -9.57
N ARG A 186 -9.99 18.49 -8.34
CA ARG A 186 -8.86 19.07 -7.59
C ARG A 186 -7.84 18.02 -7.18
N ALA A 187 -8.27 16.79 -6.82
CA ALA A 187 -7.35 15.72 -6.47
C ALA A 187 -6.62 15.19 -7.71
N ARG A 188 -7.33 15.04 -8.84
CA ARG A 188 -6.72 14.71 -10.14
C ARG A 188 -5.73 15.80 -10.58
N ALA A 189 -6.10 17.07 -10.44
CA ALA A 189 -5.22 18.19 -10.77
C ALA A 189 -3.96 18.19 -9.91
N LEU A 190 -4.07 17.91 -8.59
CA LEU A 190 -2.92 17.77 -7.71
C LEU A 190 -2.03 16.60 -8.15
N ALA A 191 -2.60 15.42 -8.39
CA ALA A 191 -1.84 14.25 -8.85
C ALA A 191 -1.10 14.51 -10.16
N ARG A 192 -1.74 15.19 -11.12
CA ARG A 192 -1.10 15.63 -12.37
C ARG A 192 0.02 16.65 -12.14
N ARG A 193 -0.14 17.58 -11.20
CA ARG A 193 0.89 18.58 -10.87
C ARG A 193 2.13 17.97 -10.23
N LEU A 194 2.03 16.83 -9.55
CA LEU A 194 3.21 16.11 -9.07
C LEU A 194 4.09 15.64 -10.24
N GLY A 195 3.48 15.26 -11.39
CA GLY A 195 4.20 14.77 -12.56
C GLY A 195 4.85 13.39 -12.35
N HIS A 196 4.63 12.76 -11.21
CA HIS A 196 5.15 11.45 -10.79
C HIS A 196 4.34 10.94 -9.59
N PRO A 197 4.09 9.63 -9.46
CA PRO A 197 4.37 8.52 -10.40
C PRO A 197 3.65 8.61 -11.74
N ALA A 198 4.01 7.73 -12.68
CA ALA A 198 3.43 7.69 -14.03
C ALA A 198 1.94 7.32 -14.05
N TRP A 199 1.49 6.56 -13.07
CA TRP A 199 0.09 6.13 -12.97
C TRP A 199 -0.69 6.95 -11.96
N ILE A 200 -1.82 7.49 -12.39
CA ILE A 200 -2.83 8.13 -11.55
C ILE A 200 -4.08 7.26 -11.59
N VAL A 201 -4.54 6.82 -10.42
CA VAL A 201 -5.73 5.99 -10.29
C VAL A 201 -6.80 6.78 -9.55
N ALA A 202 -7.92 7.04 -10.23
CA ALA A 202 -9.09 7.69 -9.65
C ALA A 202 -10.11 6.64 -9.24
N ASP A 203 -10.44 6.57 -7.95
CA ASP A 203 -11.38 5.60 -7.39
C ASP A 203 -12.42 6.25 -6.46
N GLU A 204 -13.48 5.51 -6.11
CA GLU A 204 -14.53 5.98 -5.20
C GLU A 204 -14.25 5.60 -3.72
N GLY A 205 -13.05 5.14 -3.41
CA GLY A 205 -12.71 4.70 -2.08
C GLY A 205 -12.75 3.18 -1.91
N HIS A 206 -12.85 2.72 -0.67
CA HIS A 206 -12.79 1.31 -0.33
C HIS A 206 -14.05 0.87 0.41
N ALA A 207 -14.67 -0.25 -0.02
CA ALA A 207 -15.91 -0.77 0.57
C ALA A 207 -15.77 -1.09 2.08
N ALA A 208 -14.58 -1.49 2.54
CA ALA A 208 -14.32 -1.84 3.94
C ALA A 208 -14.17 -0.63 4.89
N GLY A 209 -14.19 0.61 4.39
CA GLY A 209 -14.09 1.82 5.20
C GLY A 209 -13.30 2.94 4.54
N ARG A 210 -13.42 4.16 5.10
CA ARG A 210 -12.78 5.36 4.54
C ARG A 210 -11.30 5.43 4.86
N ARG A 211 -10.52 5.80 3.85
CA ARG A 211 -9.09 6.12 3.94
C ARG A 211 -8.90 7.56 4.42
N VAL A 212 -7.65 7.93 4.76
CA VAL A 212 -7.30 9.33 5.06
C VAL A 212 -7.70 10.25 3.91
N ILE A 213 -7.46 9.87 2.65
CA ILE A 213 -7.81 10.69 1.49
C ILE A 213 -9.32 10.80 1.23
N ASP A 214 -10.11 9.93 1.85
CA ASP A 214 -11.59 9.94 1.76
C ASP A 214 -12.22 10.67 2.97
N TYR A 215 -11.40 11.20 3.90
CA TYR A 215 -11.87 11.82 5.13
C TYR A 215 -12.47 13.21 4.87
N ALA A 216 -13.60 13.48 5.54
CA ALA A 216 -14.27 14.78 5.54
C ALA A 216 -14.49 15.34 4.12
N ASP A 217 -14.19 16.61 3.89
CA ASP A 217 -14.37 17.28 2.60
C ASP A 217 -13.22 17.07 1.60
N PHE A 218 -12.18 16.28 1.95
CA PHE A 218 -11.16 15.89 0.98
C PHE A 218 -11.75 15.13 -0.22
N ALA A 219 -12.77 14.30 0.02
CA ALA A 219 -13.48 13.56 -1.01
C ALA A 219 -14.78 14.22 -1.49
N ALA A 220 -15.26 15.29 -0.84
CA ALA A 220 -16.50 15.94 -1.22
C ALA A 220 -16.36 16.70 -2.54
N ALA A 221 -17.33 16.61 -3.44
CA ALA A 221 -17.26 17.25 -4.76
C ALA A 221 -17.10 18.80 -4.66
N ASP A 222 -17.79 19.41 -3.72
CA ASP A 222 -17.77 20.84 -3.42
C ASP A 222 -16.74 21.25 -2.35
N GLY A 223 -15.95 20.28 -1.85
CA GLY A 223 -14.91 20.52 -0.86
C GLY A 223 -13.79 21.43 -1.39
N ARG A 224 -13.06 22.06 -0.48
CA ARG A 224 -11.92 22.93 -0.81
C ARG A 224 -10.57 22.26 -0.55
N ARG A 225 -10.54 21.30 0.37
CA ARG A 225 -9.33 20.58 0.78
C ARG A 225 -9.05 19.43 -0.18
N THR A 226 -7.79 19.05 -0.30
CA THR A 226 -7.37 18.02 -1.26
C THR A 226 -6.44 17.02 -0.59
N ALA A 227 -6.65 15.74 -0.84
CA ALA A 227 -5.76 14.69 -0.39
C ALA A 227 -5.46 13.71 -1.52
N ILE A 228 -4.23 13.24 -1.59
CA ILE A 228 -3.78 12.17 -2.48
C ILE A 228 -2.93 11.19 -1.69
N LEU A 229 -2.92 9.95 -2.15
CA LEU A 229 -2.09 8.87 -1.61
C LEU A 229 -1.13 8.39 -2.71
N VAL A 230 0.13 8.20 -2.36
CA VAL A 230 1.11 7.62 -3.29
C VAL A 230 1.52 6.25 -2.79
N GLU A 231 1.25 5.25 -3.62
CA GLU A 231 1.81 3.91 -3.49
C GLU A 231 3.20 3.91 -4.13
N CYS A 232 4.23 3.93 -3.30
CA CYS A 232 5.60 4.21 -3.73
C CYS A 232 6.34 3.01 -4.36
N GLY A 233 5.69 1.86 -4.49
CA GLY A 233 6.28 0.62 -4.99
C GLY A 233 6.19 -0.52 -3.98
N GLN A 234 6.98 -1.57 -4.16
CA GLN A 234 6.99 -2.72 -3.25
C GLN A 234 7.55 -2.33 -1.87
N HIS A 235 6.92 -2.78 -0.77
CA HIS A 235 7.13 -2.30 0.60
C HIS A 235 8.59 -2.06 1.00
N TRP A 236 9.52 -2.94 0.61
CA TRP A 236 10.85 -2.99 1.21
C TRP A 236 12.00 -2.81 0.23
N ARG A 237 11.72 -2.41 -1.03
CA ARG A 237 12.76 -2.06 -1.99
C ARG A 237 13.34 -0.67 -1.71
N ASP A 238 14.64 -0.51 -1.89
CA ASP A 238 15.32 0.80 -1.77
C ASP A 238 14.66 1.87 -2.64
N GLU A 239 14.21 1.49 -3.84
CA GLU A 239 13.54 2.40 -4.77
C GLU A 239 12.25 3.00 -4.19
N THR A 240 11.53 2.25 -3.35
CA THR A 240 10.29 2.71 -2.70
C THR A 240 10.53 3.93 -1.83
N ALA A 241 11.63 3.98 -1.08
CA ALA A 241 11.99 5.15 -0.28
C ALA A 241 12.41 6.34 -1.15
N LEU A 242 13.03 6.08 -2.32
CA LEU A 242 13.38 7.14 -3.27
C LEU A 242 12.13 7.74 -3.92
N VAL A 243 11.18 6.91 -4.33
CA VAL A 243 9.87 7.36 -4.87
C VAL A 243 9.09 8.15 -3.81
N ALA A 244 9.08 7.70 -2.55
CA ALA A 244 8.42 8.41 -1.46
C ALA A 244 9.03 9.80 -1.23
N LEU A 245 10.37 9.92 -1.22
CA LEU A 245 11.05 11.21 -1.09
C LEU A 245 10.79 12.12 -2.29
N GLU A 246 10.90 11.58 -3.51
CA GLU A 246 10.60 12.33 -4.74
C GLU A 246 9.16 12.84 -4.73
N SER A 247 8.19 11.99 -4.37
CA SER A 247 6.77 12.37 -4.26
C SER A 247 6.56 13.48 -3.23
N ALA A 248 7.22 13.41 -2.07
CA ALA A 248 7.17 14.46 -1.06
C ALA A 248 7.75 15.78 -1.57
N MET A 249 8.91 15.78 -2.25
CA MET A 249 9.51 16.98 -2.81
C MET A 249 8.65 17.60 -3.92
N ARG A 250 8.10 16.78 -4.83
CA ARG A 250 7.18 17.25 -5.88
C ARG A 250 5.87 17.80 -5.31
N PHE A 251 5.36 17.20 -4.24
CA PHE A 251 4.20 17.69 -3.53
C PHE A 251 4.47 19.08 -2.94
N LEU A 252 5.60 19.29 -2.26
CA LEU A 252 5.99 20.58 -1.72
C LEU A 252 6.23 21.64 -2.81
N LEU A 253 6.82 21.26 -3.95
CA LEU A 253 6.94 22.13 -5.12
C LEU A 253 5.57 22.51 -5.69
N ALA A 254 4.66 21.55 -5.84
CA ALA A 254 3.31 21.78 -6.31
C ALA A 254 2.51 22.74 -5.40
N GLN A 255 2.89 22.87 -4.12
CA GLN A 255 2.34 23.83 -3.16
C GLN A 255 3.19 25.11 -3.04
N GLU A 256 4.28 25.24 -3.81
CA GLU A 256 5.23 26.36 -3.73
C GLU A 256 5.83 26.53 -2.31
N MET A 257 6.04 25.40 -1.62
CA MET A 257 6.46 25.38 -0.21
C MET A 257 7.90 24.97 0.02
N VAL A 258 8.67 24.72 -1.03
CA VAL A 258 10.08 24.35 -0.94
C VAL A 258 10.89 25.10 -1.99
N ASP A 259 12.16 25.37 -1.67
CA ASP A 259 13.09 25.94 -2.64
C ASP A 259 13.29 24.94 -3.80
N PRO A 260 13.06 25.35 -5.06
CA PRO A 260 13.24 24.49 -6.21
C PRO A 260 14.63 23.86 -6.29
N SER A 261 15.68 24.59 -5.93
CA SER A 261 17.06 24.11 -5.97
C SER A 261 17.33 22.97 -4.98
N LEU A 262 16.61 22.94 -3.85
CA LEU A 262 16.65 21.82 -2.92
C LEU A 262 15.91 20.61 -3.50
N ALA A 263 14.71 20.84 -4.04
CA ALA A 263 13.88 19.78 -4.57
C ALA A 263 14.51 19.11 -5.80
N ASP A 264 15.10 19.88 -6.72
CA ASP A 264 15.71 19.37 -7.98
C ASP A 264 16.81 18.33 -7.75
N ARG A 265 17.42 18.30 -6.57
CA ARG A 265 18.42 17.28 -6.20
C ARG A 265 17.81 15.91 -5.90
N HIS A 266 16.49 15.86 -5.68
CA HIS A 266 15.76 14.67 -5.25
C HIS A 266 14.63 14.29 -6.22
N ILE A 267 14.57 14.92 -7.39
CA ILE A 267 13.55 14.75 -8.40
C ILE A 267 14.18 14.26 -9.70
N ARG A 268 13.59 13.25 -10.32
CA ARG A 268 13.97 12.79 -11.66
C ARG A 268 13.67 13.89 -12.68
N ARG A 269 14.65 14.22 -13.55
CA ARG A 269 14.49 15.29 -14.54
C ARG A 269 13.50 14.95 -15.66
N HIS A 270 13.39 13.67 -16.01
CA HIS A 270 12.55 13.17 -17.10
C HIS A 270 11.68 12.02 -16.58
N PRO A 271 10.61 12.31 -15.83
CA PRO A 271 9.69 11.28 -15.41
C PRO A 271 8.90 10.75 -16.61
N ASP A 272 8.44 9.49 -16.52
CA ASP A 272 7.55 8.92 -17.52
C ASP A 272 6.25 9.74 -17.62
N PRO A 273 5.67 9.87 -18.84
CA PRO A 273 4.39 10.54 -19.02
C PRO A 273 3.29 9.94 -18.14
N GLN A 274 2.54 10.79 -17.45
CA GLN A 274 1.46 10.33 -16.61
C GLN A 274 0.27 9.84 -17.43
N ARG A 275 -0.35 8.76 -16.94
CA ARG A 275 -1.60 8.18 -17.46
C ARG A 275 -2.62 8.15 -16.33
N THR A 276 -3.85 8.57 -16.63
CA THR A 276 -4.95 8.51 -15.66
C THR A 276 -5.80 7.28 -15.92
N VAL A 277 -6.12 6.53 -14.88
CA VAL A 277 -7.00 5.35 -14.92
C VAL A 277 -8.18 5.62 -14.00
N GLU A 278 -9.40 5.52 -14.52
CA GLU A 278 -10.61 5.50 -13.72
C GLU A 278 -10.98 4.07 -13.35
N VAL A 279 -11.17 3.82 -12.06
CA VAL A 279 -11.71 2.55 -11.59
C VAL A 279 -13.19 2.46 -11.97
N THR A 280 -13.54 1.42 -12.71
CA THR A 280 -14.92 1.17 -13.17
C THR A 280 -15.60 0.09 -12.35
N GLU A 281 -14.82 -0.85 -11.79
CA GLU A 281 -15.33 -2.00 -11.06
C GLU A 281 -14.33 -2.46 -10.00
N ALA A 282 -14.82 -2.91 -8.86
CA ALA A 282 -14.07 -3.63 -7.86
C ALA A 282 -14.57 -5.08 -7.81
N VAL A 283 -13.75 -6.01 -8.27
CA VAL A 283 -14.04 -7.45 -8.18
C VAL A 283 -13.73 -7.90 -6.76
N THR A 284 -14.77 -8.30 -6.03
CA THR A 284 -14.63 -8.87 -4.68
C THR A 284 -14.77 -10.37 -4.76
N ALA A 285 -13.88 -11.10 -4.09
CA ALA A 285 -13.97 -12.54 -3.98
C ALA A 285 -15.23 -12.93 -3.18
N GLU A 286 -16.08 -13.77 -3.74
CA GLU A 286 -17.29 -14.29 -3.09
C GLU A 286 -16.98 -15.56 -2.31
N THR A 287 -15.94 -16.30 -2.75
CA THR A 287 -15.50 -17.56 -2.14
C THR A 287 -14.02 -17.50 -1.74
N ASP A 288 -13.60 -18.47 -0.92
CA ASP A 288 -12.17 -18.67 -0.61
C ASP A 288 -11.42 -19.43 -1.74
N GLU A 289 -12.12 -19.80 -2.81
CA GLU A 289 -11.59 -20.51 -3.98
C GLU A 289 -11.30 -19.57 -5.16
N PHE A 290 -11.08 -18.27 -4.88
CA PHE A 290 -10.68 -17.32 -5.90
C PHE A 290 -9.23 -17.58 -6.34
N PHE A 291 -8.99 -17.61 -7.65
CA PHE A 291 -7.65 -17.65 -8.21
C PHE A 291 -7.59 -16.95 -9.57
N PHE A 292 -6.43 -16.42 -9.90
CA PHE A 292 -6.09 -15.93 -11.24
C PHE A 292 -5.43 -17.03 -12.06
N ASP A 293 -5.69 -17.08 -13.36
CA ASP A 293 -5.12 -18.07 -14.28
C ASP A 293 -3.59 -17.91 -14.45
N GLN A 294 -3.07 -16.70 -14.16
CA GLN A 294 -1.65 -16.36 -14.18
C GLN A 294 -1.32 -15.29 -13.13
N PRO A 295 -0.05 -15.08 -12.77
CA PRO A 295 0.35 -14.04 -11.83
C PRO A 295 0.33 -12.65 -12.50
N TYR A 296 -0.84 -12.00 -12.50
CA TYR A 296 -0.96 -10.63 -13.00
C TYR A 296 -0.20 -9.63 -12.15
N VAL A 297 0.36 -8.61 -12.82
CA VAL A 297 1.03 -7.48 -12.20
C VAL A 297 0.07 -6.29 -12.13
N GLY A 298 0.16 -5.51 -11.08
CA GLY A 298 -0.62 -4.27 -11.00
C GLY A 298 -0.27 -3.31 -12.13
N MET A 299 -1.26 -2.60 -12.64
CA MET A 299 -1.21 -1.70 -13.81
C MET A 299 -0.98 -2.41 -15.16
N GLU A 300 -1.11 -3.74 -15.20
CA GLU A 300 -1.12 -4.49 -16.46
C GLU A 300 -2.38 -4.16 -17.27
N VAL A 301 -2.18 -3.94 -18.59
CA VAL A 301 -3.28 -3.64 -19.52
C VAL A 301 -3.65 -4.89 -20.28
N ILE A 302 -4.91 -5.32 -20.16
CA ILE A 302 -5.44 -6.49 -20.85
C ILE A 302 -6.13 -6.02 -22.13
N PRO A 303 -5.63 -6.39 -23.33
CA PRO A 303 -6.02 -5.74 -24.58
C PRO A 303 -7.48 -5.97 -25.02
N ARG A 304 -8.08 -7.12 -24.63
CA ARG A 304 -9.39 -7.52 -25.16
C ARG A 304 -10.43 -7.71 -24.09
N ALA A 305 -11.64 -7.23 -24.36
CA ALA A 305 -12.84 -7.56 -23.61
C ALA A 305 -13.11 -9.07 -23.61
N GLY A 306 -13.71 -9.58 -22.53
CA GLY A 306 -14.03 -11.00 -22.38
C GLY A 306 -12.83 -11.90 -22.12
N THR A 307 -11.61 -11.34 -21.91
CA THR A 307 -10.44 -12.13 -21.50
C THR A 307 -10.69 -12.67 -20.10
N VAL A 308 -10.60 -13.99 -19.94
CA VAL A 308 -10.71 -14.65 -18.63
C VAL A 308 -9.43 -14.34 -17.85
N LEU A 309 -9.60 -13.75 -16.67
CA LEU A 309 -8.51 -13.43 -15.74
C LEU A 309 -8.29 -14.54 -14.71
N GLY A 310 -9.35 -15.29 -14.42
CA GLY A 310 -9.34 -16.30 -13.39
C GLY A 310 -10.77 -16.74 -13.04
N ARG A 311 -10.94 -17.34 -11.86
CA ARG A 311 -12.23 -17.86 -11.39
C ARG A 311 -12.43 -17.57 -9.91
N ASP A 312 -13.71 -17.49 -9.53
CA ASP A 312 -14.18 -17.45 -8.15
C ASP A 312 -15.16 -18.61 -7.97
N GLY A 313 -14.68 -19.74 -7.47
CA GLY A 313 -15.36 -21.04 -7.62
C GLY A 313 -15.53 -21.37 -9.11
N ASP A 314 -16.77 -21.60 -9.55
CA ASP A 314 -17.10 -21.88 -10.96
C ASP A 314 -17.28 -20.62 -11.81
N ARG A 315 -17.40 -19.43 -11.20
CA ARG A 315 -17.67 -18.17 -11.88
C ARG A 315 -16.39 -17.62 -12.54
N PRO A 316 -16.35 -17.46 -13.87
CA PRO A 316 -15.21 -16.79 -14.52
C PRO A 316 -15.19 -15.30 -14.20
N ILE A 317 -14.00 -14.77 -13.96
CA ILE A 317 -13.72 -13.34 -13.85
C ILE A 317 -13.16 -12.87 -15.19
N VAL A 318 -13.84 -11.93 -15.85
CA VAL A 318 -13.49 -11.50 -17.20
C VAL A 318 -13.32 -9.99 -17.30
N THR A 319 -12.51 -9.54 -18.25
CA THR A 319 -12.40 -8.10 -18.56
C THR A 319 -13.68 -7.59 -19.22
N PRO A 320 -14.26 -6.47 -18.75
CA PRO A 320 -15.52 -5.96 -19.29
C PRO A 320 -15.38 -5.15 -20.60
N TYR A 321 -14.16 -4.73 -20.94
CA TYR A 321 -13.86 -3.92 -22.14
C TYR A 321 -12.41 -4.10 -22.58
N ASP A 322 -12.10 -3.60 -23.79
CA ASP A 322 -10.74 -3.56 -24.33
C ASP A 322 -9.85 -2.60 -23.54
N ASP A 323 -8.54 -2.89 -23.51
CA ASP A 323 -7.51 -2.13 -22.76
C ASP A 323 -7.84 -1.97 -21.25
N CYS A 324 -8.38 -3.04 -20.65
CA CYS A 324 -8.72 -3.07 -19.25
C CYS A 324 -7.46 -3.09 -18.38
N VAL A 325 -7.32 -2.10 -17.49
CA VAL A 325 -6.19 -2.02 -16.55
C VAL A 325 -6.51 -2.78 -15.27
N LEU A 326 -5.60 -3.66 -14.85
CA LEU A 326 -5.70 -4.38 -13.59
C LEU A 326 -5.02 -3.59 -12.48
N ILE A 327 -5.78 -3.17 -11.48
CA ILE A 327 -5.27 -2.33 -10.39
C ILE A 327 -5.16 -3.19 -9.14
N MET A 328 -3.92 -3.34 -8.65
CA MET A 328 -3.57 -4.03 -7.41
C MET A 328 -4.21 -5.43 -7.28
N PRO A 329 -3.98 -6.34 -8.23
CA PRO A 329 -4.50 -7.71 -8.14
C PRO A 329 -3.94 -8.42 -6.89
N ALA A 330 -4.84 -8.97 -6.07
CA ALA A 330 -4.47 -9.71 -4.87
C ALA A 330 -4.20 -11.17 -5.21
N ARG A 331 -3.06 -11.71 -4.82
CA ARG A 331 -2.66 -13.08 -5.18
C ARG A 331 -3.61 -14.16 -4.67
N ARG A 332 -4.13 -14.02 -3.46
CA ARG A 332 -5.03 -14.98 -2.80
C ARG A 332 -6.06 -14.24 -1.96
N PRO A 333 -7.02 -13.58 -2.59
CA PRO A 333 -8.07 -12.90 -1.86
C PRO A 333 -8.96 -13.92 -1.16
N LYS A 334 -9.39 -13.57 0.05
CA LYS A 334 -10.39 -14.33 0.79
C LYS A 334 -11.78 -13.79 0.48
N SER A 335 -12.80 -14.61 0.74
CA SER A 335 -14.19 -14.16 0.63
C SER A 335 -14.40 -12.81 1.32
N GLY A 336 -15.04 -11.87 0.65
CA GLY A 336 -15.26 -10.50 1.07
C GLY A 336 -14.08 -9.53 0.81
N GLN A 337 -12.93 -9.99 0.34
CA GLN A 337 -11.80 -9.13 -0.01
C GLN A 337 -11.84 -8.73 -1.48
N THR A 338 -11.38 -7.52 -1.79
CA THR A 338 -11.18 -7.08 -3.18
C THR A 338 -10.06 -7.91 -3.81
N ALA A 339 -10.38 -8.63 -4.88
CA ALA A 339 -9.42 -9.42 -5.65
C ALA A 339 -8.63 -8.55 -6.65
N VAL A 340 -9.31 -7.65 -7.34
CA VAL A 340 -8.72 -6.69 -8.29
C VAL A 340 -9.70 -5.54 -8.52
N ARG A 341 -9.18 -4.36 -8.83
CA ARG A 341 -10.00 -3.31 -9.43
C ARG A 341 -9.71 -3.26 -10.92
N LEU A 342 -10.76 -3.09 -11.70
CA LEU A 342 -10.70 -2.93 -13.15
C LEU A 342 -10.84 -1.45 -13.48
N GLY A 343 -10.00 -0.95 -14.39
CA GLY A 343 -9.97 0.46 -14.72
C GLY A 343 -9.78 0.72 -16.20
N ARG A 344 -10.22 1.92 -16.63
CA ARG A 344 -10.10 2.42 -17.98
C ARG A 344 -9.13 3.60 -18.04
N ILE A 345 -8.19 3.58 -18.98
CA ILE A 345 -7.34 4.74 -19.24
C ILE A 345 -8.22 5.85 -19.79
N VAL A 346 -8.10 7.03 -19.18
CA VAL A 346 -8.83 8.24 -19.59
C VAL A 346 -7.85 9.37 -19.94
N PRO A 347 -8.24 10.35 -20.79
CA PRO A 347 -7.41 11.47 -21.19
C PRO A 347 -6.84 12.32 -20.05
#